data_da965a77ae38a29ebd870ee894ceae43
#
_entry.id   da965a77ae38a29ebd870ee894ceae43
#
_cell.length_a   1.000
_cell.length_b   1.000
_cell.length_c   1.000
_cell.angle_alpha   90.00
_cell.angle_beta   90.00
_cell.angle_gamma   90.00
#
_symmetry.space_group_name_H-M   'P 1'
#
loop_
_entity.id
_entity.type
_entity.pdbx_description
1 polymer ?
#
loop_
_entity_poly.entity_id
_entity_poly.type
_entity_poly.pdbx_seq_one_letter_code
_entity_poly.pdbx_strand_id
1 'polypeptide(L)'
;MCIRDRDINEYPDIIHESRQNKKQVFPLENTLFRNDILAINNMIHAGIFGRLVFLQGGYRHDLTHILIDQTGNFGVQNGSESEWRSKYYETENGDLYPTHGLAPLCMFLDINHTDHIKSITSFSTKPGLGLHACMAKRNGMKYTDIQQHTFRMGDVVTSILQTDSGAQINLLHDTTLPRPRSLNYEVQGTNGIWNAEKNAIYIDGLSPFEEWEPEDKYIKQY
;
A
#
# COMPACT_ATOMS: atom_id res chain seq x y z
N MET A 1 -2.21 3.41 14.94
CA MET A 1 -2.38 4.09 13.64
C MET A 1 -1.63 5.41 13.69
N CYS A 2 -0.65 5.62 12.84
CA CYS A 2 0.06 6.89 12.76
C CYS A 2 -0.84 7.96 12.16
N ILE A 3 -1.18 8.97 12.95
CA ILE A 3 -2.01 10.11 12.53
C ILE A 3 -1.15 11.24 11.96
N ARG A 4 0.19 11.13 12.00
CA ARG A 4 1.13 12.25 11.79
C ARG A 4 1.95 12.22 10.51
N ASP A 5 1.74 11.27 9.65
CA ASP A 5 2.41 11.14 8.36
C ASP A 5 1.60 11.72 7.17
N ARG A 6 0.67 12.61 7.48
CA ARG A 6 -0.28 13.18 6.52
C ARG A 6 0.10 14.54 5.95
N ASP A 7 0.94 15.30 6.67
CA ASP A 7 1.41 16.59 6.23
C ASP A 7 2.92 16.68 6.36
N ILE A 8 3.59 16.82 5.22
CA ILE A 8 5.06 16.96 5.16
C ILE A 8 5.58 18.14 5.99
N ASN A 9 4.76 19.16 6.20
CA ASN A 9 5.14 20.34 7.00
C ASN A 9 5.24 20.02 8.49
N GLU A 10 4.68 18.91 8.98
CA GLU A 10 4.80 18.47 10.38
C GLU A 10 6.17 17.81 10.68
N TYR A 11 6.88 17.30 9.68
CA TYR A 11 8.15 16.59 9.90
C TYR A 11 9.26 17.43 10.52
N PRO A 12 9.48 18.70 10.13
CA PRO A 12 10.48 19.55 10.78
C PRO A 12 10.22 19.70 12.29
N ASP A 13 8.97 19.87 12.69
CA ASP A 13 8.59 20.02 14.09
C ASP A 13 8.82 18.72 14.88
N ILE A 14 8.46 17.57 14.30
CA ILE A 14 8.72 16.25 14.90
C ILE A 14 10.21 16.04 15.11
N ILE A 15 11.04 16.38 14.12
CA ILE A 15 12.51 16.25 14.20
C ILE A 15 13.05 17.23 15.26
N HIS A 16 12.58 18.45 15.30
CA HIS A 16 12.98 19.45 16.28
C HIS A 16 12.69 19.00 17.71
N GLU A 17 11.45 18.56 17.97
CA GLU A 17 11.01 18.06 19.28
C GLU A 17 11.78 16.81 19.71
N SER A 18 12.03 15.88 18.77
CA SER A 18 12.86 14.70 19.01
C SER A 18 14.27 15.07 19.50
N ARG A 19 14.92 16.02 18.83
CA ARG A 19 16.26 16.49 19.17
C ARG A 19 16.29 17.25 20.49
N GLN A 20 15.36 18.19 20.72
CA GLN A 20 15.30 18.98 21.96
C GLN A 20 15.10 18.06 23.18
N ASN A 21 14.21 17.10 23.07
CA ASN A 21 13.88 16.21 24.18
C ASN A 21 14.79 14.98 24.28
N LYS A 22 15.77 14.84 23.36
CA LYS A 22 16.67 13.67 23.27
C LYS A 22 15.86 12.34 23.24
N LYS A 23 14.74 12.33 22.53
CA LYS A 23 13.89 11.16 22.35
C LYS A 23 13.92 10.70 20.90
N GLN A 24 13.84 9.40 20.70
CA GLN A 24 13.74 8.83 19.36
C GLN A 24 12.28 8.77 18.93
N VAL A 25 12.04 9.07 17.66
CA VAL A 25 10.75 8.90 17.00
C VAL A 25 10.89 7.78 15.99
N PHE A 26 10.05 6.76 16.11
CA PHE A 26 10.02 5.62 15.20
C PHE A 26 8.67 5.56 14.48
N PRO A 27 8.64 5.62 13.16
CA PRO A 27 7.47 5.21 12.40
C PRO A 27 7.34 3.68 12.52
N LEU A 28 6.34 3.21 13.27
CA LEU A 28 6.10 1.78 13.44
C LEU A 28 5.21 1.27 12.32
N GLU A 29 5.79 1.00 11.16
CA GLU A 29 5.11 0.33 10.08
C GLU A 29 5.07 -1.19 10.35
N ASN A 30 3.90 -1.68 10.74
CA ASN A 30 3.73 -3.05 11.22
C ASN A 30 3.92 -4.12 10.14
N THR A 31 3.76 -3.77 8.87
CA THR A 31 3.96 -4.72 7.77
C THR A 31 5.40 -5.18 7.63
N LEU A 32 6.37 -4.36 8.09
CA LEU A 32 7.80 -4.74 8.11
C LEU A 32 8.12 -5.93 9.01
N PHE A 33 7.26 -6.19 10.01
CA PHE A 33 7.49 -7.23 11.01
C PHE A 33 6.68 -8.51 10.75
N ARG A 34 6.12 -8.67 9.59
CA ARG A 34 5.46 -9.91 9.17
C ARG A 34 6.52 -10.97 8.88
N ASN A 35 6.23 -12.21 9.23
CA ASN A 35 7.17 -13.33 9.03
C ASN A 35 7.54 -13.54 7.57
N ASP A 36 6.57 -13.44 6.66
CA ASP A 36 6.82 -13.53 5.22
C ASP A 36 7.73 -12.41 4.72
N ILE A 37 7.49 -11.17 5.13
CA ILE A 37 8.33 -10.01 4.75
C ILE A 37 9.77 -10.18 5.27
N LEU A 38 9.95 -10.60 6.50
CA LEU A 38 11.27 -10.83 7.08
C LEU A 38 12.01 -11.97 6.39
N ALA A 39 11.32 -13.07 6.11
CA ALA A 39 11.92 -14.21 5.40
C ALA A 39 12.31 -13.83 3.95
N ILE A 40 11.44 -13.15 3.21
CA ILE A 40 11.75 -12.67 1.86
C ILE A 40 12.93 -11.70 1.89
N ASN A 41 12.99 -10.80 2.87
CA ASN A 41 14.13 -9.91 3.04
C ASN A 41 15.45 -10.69 3.26
N ASN A 42 15.43 -11.71 4.11
CA ASN A 42 16.60 -12.57 4.34
C ASN A 42 17.00 -13.33 3.07
N MET A 43 16.04 -13.83 2.30
CA MET A 43 16.30 -14.49 1.01
C MET A 43 16.91 -13.52 -0.02
N ILE A 44 16.47 -12.26 -0.06
CA ILE A 44 17.05 -11.21 -0.91
C ILE A 44 18.51 -10.97 -0.52
N HIS A 45 18.80 -10.79 0.77
CA HIS A 45 20.17 -10.61 1.27
C HIS A 45 21.06 -11.83 1.03
N ALA A 46 20.47 -13.03 1.02
CA ALA A 46 21.19 -14.28 0.63
C ALA A 46 21.38 -14.41 -0.88
N GLY A 47 20.92 -13.46 -1.69
CA GLY A 47 21.07 -13.46 -3.14
C GLY A 47 20.16 -14.42 -3.91
N ILE A 48 19.19 -15.03 -3.24
CA ILE A 48 18.31 -16.07 -3.83
C ILE A 48 17.53 -15.54 -5.04
N PHE A 49 17.01 -14.33 -4.96
CA PHE A 49 16.27 -13.68 -6.06
C PHE A 49 17.17 -13.08 -7.15
N GLY A 50 18.49 -13.07 -6.94
CA GLY A 50 19.40 -12.33 -7.81
C GLY A 50 19.21 -10.81 -7.72
N ARG A 51 19.39 -10.09 -8.83
CA ARG A 51 19.16 -8.66 -8.87
C ARG A 51 17.65 -8.38 -8.95
N LEU A 52 17.13 -7.56 -8.05
CA LEU A 52 15.73 -7.17 -8.07
C LEU A 52 15.42 -6.25 -9.26
N VAL A 53 14.31 -6.51 -9.93
CA VAL A 53 13.91 -5.83 -11.18
C VAL A 53 12.55 -5.16 -11.05
N PHE A 54 11.59 -5.88 -10.45
CA PHE A 54 10.22 -5.42 -10.32
C PHE A 54 9.67 -5.77 -8.94
N LEU A 55 9.02 -4.79 -8.30
CA LEU A 55 8.36 -4.96 -7.03
C LEU A 55 6.96 -4.37 -7.09
N GLN A 56 6.04 -4.98 -6.41
CA GLN A 56 4.67 -4.49 -6.31
C GLN A 56 4.18 -4.55 -4.86
N GLY A 57 3.38 -3.57 -4.48
CA GLY A 57 2.70 -3.53 -3.20
C GLY A 57 1.49 -2.60 -3.25
N GLY A 58 0.78 -2.49 -2.13
CA GLY A 58 -0.34 -1.56 -2.11
C GLY A 58 -1.14 -1.61 -0.81
N TYR A 59 -2.16 -0.78 -0.76
CA TYR A 59 -3.18 -0.81 0.27
C TYR A 59 -4.54 -0.98 -0.40
N ARG A 60 -4.96 -2.23 -0.52
CA ARG A 60 -6.18 -2.61 -1.20
C ARG A 60 -7.13 -3.24 -0.20
N HIS A 61 -8.14 -2.49 0.20
CA HIS A 61 -9.03 -2.88 1.30
C HIS A 61 -10.37 -2.14 1.21
N ASP A 62 -11.47 -2.83 1.03
CA ASP A 62 -12.78 -2.19 1.06
C ASP A 62 -13.04 -1.53 2.42
N LEU A 63 -12.98 -0.21 2.44
CA LEU A 63 -13.22 0.63 3.61
C LEU A 63 -14.57 1.33 3.57
N THR A 64 -15.45 0.99 2.65
CA THR A 64 -16.78 1.61 2.53
C THR A 64 -17.61 1.45 3.81
N HIS A 65 -17.34 0.40 4.60
CA HIS A 65 -18.02 0.16 5.87
C HIS A 65 -17.66 1.17 6.98
N ILE A 66 -16.48 1.82 6.89
CA ILE A 66 -16.09 2.88 7.83
C ILE A 66 -16.31 4.28 7.25
N LEU A 67 -16.42 4.42 5.94
CA LEU A 67 -16.59 5.70 5.25
C LEU A 67 -18.07 6.10 5.08
N ILE A 68 -18.96 5.12 5.02
CA ILE A 68 -20.38 5.30 4.74
C ILE A 68 -21.18 4.56 5.81
N ASP A 69 -22.08 5.26 6.47
CA ASP A 69 -22.95 4.65 7.48
C ASP A 69 -24.02 3.72 6.89
N GLN A 70 -24.83 3.09 7.74
CA GLN A 70 -25.86 2.14 7.31
C GLN A 70 -26.99 2.81 6.51
N THR A 71 -27.17 4.11 6.66
CA THR A 71 -28.17 4.90 5.94
C THR A 71 -27.63 5.51 4.65
N GLY A 72 -26.34 5.29 4.36
CA GLY A 72 -25.69 5.72 3.14
C GLY A 72 -25.09 7.13 3.18
N ASN A 73 -24.95 7.72 4.37
CA ASN A 73 -24.28 9.01 4.50
C ASN A 73 -22.78 8.83 4.59
N PHE A 74 -22.03 9.67 3.89
CA PHE A 74 -20.57 9.66 3.86
C PHE A 74 -19.98 10.47 5.02
N GLY A 75 -18.90 9.97 5.62
CA GLY A 75 -18.06 10.74 6.54
C GLY A 75 -18.60 10.98 7.94
N VAL A 76 -19.68 10.36 8.35
CA VAL A 76 -20.51 10.75 9.52
C VAL A 76 -20.07 10.13 10.85
N GLN A 77 -19.06 9.28 10.90
CA GLN A 77 -18.79 8.50 12.12
C GLN A 77 -17.79 9.22 13.02
N ASN A 78 -18.29 9.91 14.03
CA ASN A 78 -17.49 10.61 15.03
C ASN A 78 -16.47 9.71 15.74
N GLY A 79 -15.23 10.15 15.81
CA GLY A 79 -14.15 9.47 16.54
C GLY A 79 -13.62 8.21 15.87
N SER A 80 -14.05 7.88 14.67
CA SER A 80 -13.56 6.75 13.89
C SER A 80 -12.49 7.16 12.87
N GLU A 81 -11.88 6.17 12.23
CA GLU A 81 -10.97 6.41 11.09
C GLU A 81 -11.63 7.16 9.94
N SER A 82 -12.94 7.15 9.83
CA SER A 82 -13.70 7.86 8.81
C SER A 82 -13.51 9.37 8.88
N GLU A 83 -13.39 9.95 10.07
CA GLU A 83 -13.33 11.39 10.26
C GLU A 83 -12.16 12.03 9.48
N TRP A 84 -10.96 11.46 9.60
CA TRP A 84 -9.81 12.01 8.88
C TRP A 84 -9.74 11.53 7.42
N ARG A 85 -10.16 10.27 7.14
CA ARG A 85 -10.12 9.73 5.78
C ARG A 85 -11.09 10.47 4.85
N SER A 86 -12.31 10.70 5.30
CA SER A 86 -13.37 11.31 4.49
C SER A 86 -12.94 12.64 3.87
N LYS A 87 -12.30 13.50 4.67
CA LYS A 87 -11.79 14.78 4.18
C LYS A 87 -10.86 14.61 2.97
N TYR A 88 -9.96 13.64 3.01
CA TYR A 88 -9.01 13.40 1.90
C TYR A 88 -9.69 12.87 0.64
N TYR A 89 -10.73 12.05 0.76
CA TYR A 89 -11.50 11.60 -0.40
C TYR A 89 -12.17 12.77 -1.14
N GLU A 90 -12.52 13.83 -0.42
CA GLU A 90 -13.15 15.02 -0.97
C GLU A 90 -12.15 16.04 -1.51
N THR A 91 -10.95 16.12 -0.94
CA THR A 91 -10.00 17.22 -1.21
C THR A 91 -8.78 16.81 -2.00
N GLU A 92 -8.37 15.53 -1.93
CA GLU A 92 -7.11 15.04 -2.52
C GLU A 92 -7.36 13.97 -3.58
N ASN A 93 -6.35 13.73 -4.42
CA ASN A 93 -6.34 12.63 -5.38
C ASN A 93 -4.96 11.96 -5.38
N GLY A 94 -4.83 10.88 -4.63
CA GLY A 94 -3.57 10.18 -4.48
C GLY A 94 -3.70 8.91 -3.62
N ASP A 95 -2.58 8.24 -3.38
CA ASP A 95 -2.53 7.13 -2.43
C ASP A 95 -2.51 7.69 -1.00
N LEU A 96 -3.60 7.49 -0.26
CA LEU A 96 -3.74 7.95 1.12
C LEU A 96 -2.92 7.16 2.13
N TYR A 97 -2.50 5.97 1.78
CA TYR A 97 -1.88 5.06 2.74
C TYR A 97 -0.78 4.20 2.09
N PRO A 98 0.25 4.84 1.49
CA PRO A 98 1.30 4.12 0.77
C PRO A 98 2.19 3.28 1.67
N THR A 99 2.28 3.60 2.98
CA THR A 99 3.28 3.02 3.90
C THR A 99 3.20 1.51 3.97
N HIS A 100 2.01 0.93 4.05
CA HIS A 100 1.83 -0.53 4.09
C HIS A 100 2.36 -1.23 2.84
N GLY A 101 2.13 -0.65 1.67
CA GLY A 101 2.62 -1.22 0.40
C GLY A 101 4.09 -0.92 0.14
N LEU A 102 4.52 0.30 0.44
CA LEU A 102 5.84 0.81 0.04
C LEU A 102 6.97 0.42 1.00
N ALA A 103 6.73 0.44 2.33
CA ALA A 103 7.81 0.28 3.30
C ALA A 103 8.57 -1.06 3.17
N PRO A 104 7.92 -2.23 3.01
CA PRO A 104 8.65 -3.46 2.75
C PRO A 104 9.46 -3.43 1.46
N LEU A 105 8.94 -2.82 0.40
CA LEU A 105 9.62 -2.72 -0.88
C LEU A 105 10.85 -1.82 -0.80
N CYS A 106 10.77 -0.74 -0.03
CA CYS A 106 11.92 0.11 0.29
C CYS A 106 12.98 -0.64 1.10
N MET A 107 12.57 -1.49 2.05
CA MET A 107 13.49 -2.35 2.80
C MET A 107 14.18 -3.36 1.89
N PHE A 108 13.46 -4.00 0.98
CA PHE A 108 14.02 -4.97 0.02
C PHE A 108 15.05 -4.37 -0.94
N LEU A 109 14.87 -3.10 -1.32
CA LEU A 109 15.76 -2.36 -2.22
C LEU A 109 16.79 -1.52 -1.47
N ASP A 110 16.79 -1.54 -0.14
CA ASP A 110 17.68 -0.74 0.71
C ASP A 110 17.63 0.77 0.34
N ILE A 111 16.40 1.27 0.13
CA ILE A 111 16.17 2.67 -0.27
C ILE A 111 16.69 3.63 0.82
N ASN A 112 17.32 4.72 0.38
CA ASN A 112 18.03 5.73 1.16
C ASN A 112 19.36 5.27 1.77
N HIS A 113 19.82 4.07 1.46
CA HIS A 113 21.16 3.58 1.80
C HIS A 113 21.98 3.29 0.53
N THR A 114 21.58 2.26 -0.23
CA THR A 114 22.29 1.84 -1.44
C THR A 114 21.54 2.18 -2.73
N ASP A 115 20.24 2.44 -2.65
CA ASP A 115 19.40 2.83 -3.79
C ASP A 115 18.51 4.03 -3.44
N HIS A 116 17.95 4.74 -4.44
CA HIS A 116 17.11 5.91 -4.26
C HIS A 116 15.94 5.90 -5.25
N ILE A 117 14.81 6.47 -4.83
CA ILE A 117 13.68 6.70 -5.74
C ILE A 117 14.01 7.89 -6.62
N LYS A 118 14.10 7.65 -7.93
CA LYS A 118 14.46 8.64 -8.95
C LYS A 118 13.26 9.40 -9.51
N SER A 119 12.14 8.71 -9.69
CA SER A 119 10.95 9.30 -10.28
C SER A 119 9.69 8.57 -9.82
N ILE A 120 8.57 9.30 -9.87
CA ILE A 120 7.23 8.77 -9.62
C ILE A 120 6.27 9.31 -10.67
N THR A 121 5.37 8.45 -11.13
CA THR A 121 4.23 8.79 -11.98
C THR A 121 2.99 8.11 -11.43
N SER A 122 1.89 8.86 -11.30
CA SER A 122 0.66 8.32 -10.73
C SER A 122 -0.53 8.57 -11.65
N PHE A 123 -1.43 7.61 -11.70
CA PHE A 123 -2.70 7.67 -12.41
C PHE A 123 -3.82 7.27 -11.47
N SER A 124 -4.97 7.94 -11.60
CA SER A 124 -6.17 7.58 -10.87
C SER A 124 -7.35 7.30 -11.81
N THR A 125 -8.24 6.45 -11.38
CA THR A 125 -9.54 6.27 -12.03
C THR A 125 -10.44 7.48 -11.82
N LYS A 126 -11.59 7.51 -12.49
CA LYS A 126 -12.62 8.53 -12.23
C LYS A 126 -12.99 8.52 -10.74
N PRO A 127 -13.06 9.71 -10.09
CA PRO A 127 -13.34 9.80 -8.67
C PRO A 127 -14.72 9.28 -8.26
N GLY A 128 -14.77 8.62 -7.11
CA GLY A 128 -15.97 8.38 -6.34
C GLY A 128 -17.00 7.39 -6.90
N LEU A 129 -16.69 6.62 -7.95
CA LEU A 129 -17.65 5.66 -8.51
C LEU A 129 -18.07 4.61 -7.49
N GLY A 130 -17.12 4.04 -6.76
CA GLY A 130 -17.36 3.05 -5.73
C GLY A 130 -18.14 3.61 -4.54
N LEU A 131 -17.75 4.80 -4.08
CA LEU A 131 -18.46 5.48 -2.99
C LEU A 131 -19.90 5.80 -3.36
N HIS A 132 -20.14 6.40 -4.53
CA HIS A 132 -21.50 6.68 -5.00
C HIS A 132 -22.33 5.41 -5.13
N ALA A 133 -21.76 4.33 -5.67
CA ALA A 133 -22.46 3.07 -5.79
C ALA A 133 -22.83 2.47 -4.42
N CYS A 134 -21.92 2.56 -3.43
CA CYS A 134 -22.19 2.10 -2.08
C CYS A 134 -23.24 2.96 -1.38
N MET A 135 -23.16 4.28 -1.49
CA MET A 135 -24.16 5.23 -0.95
C MET A 135 -25.54 4.93 -1.54
N ALA A 136 -25.64 4.83 -2.87
CA ALA A 136 -26.89 4.52 -3.56
C ALA A 136 -27.52 3.20 -3.07
N LYS A 137 -26.69 2.17 -2.95
CA LYS A 137 -27.14 0.85 -2.47
C LYS A 137 -27.70 0.91 -1.05
N ARG A 138 -27.06 1.65 -0.15
CA ARG A 138 -27.49 1.76 1.27
C ARG A 138 -28.69 2.66 1.45
N ASN A 139 -28.79 3.75 0.70
CA ASN A 139 -29.92 4.68 0.74
C ASN A 139 -31.16 4.17 0.00
N GLY A 140 -31.03 3.13 -0.82
CA GLY A 140 -32.11 2.70 -1.74
C GLY A 140 -32.40 3.72 -2.85
N MET A 141 -31.51 4.70 -3.06
CA MET A 141 -31.65 5.74 -4.08
C MET A 141 -31.04 5.31 -5.40
N LYS A 142 -31.44 5.97 -6.49
CA LYS A 142 -30.76 5.78 -7.77
C LYS A 142 -29.36 6.39 -7.72
N TYR A 143 -28.41 5.76 -8.39
CA TYR A 143 -27.04 6.24 -8.50
C TYR A 143 -26.95 7.71 -8.97
N THR A 144 -27.81 8.11 -9.92
CA THR A 144 -27.87 9.46 -10.47
C THR A 144 -28.19 10.54 -9.43
N ASP A 145 -28.93 10.19 -8.38
CA ASP A 145 -29.40 11.15 -7.38
C ASP A 145 -28.32 11.45 -6.31
N ILE A 146 -27.33 10.55 -6.19
CA ILE A 146 -26.23 10.66 -5.21
C ILE A 146 -24.98 11.36 -5.80
N GLN A 147 -24.89 11.50 -7.11
CA GLN A 147 -23.76 12.15 -7.79
C GLN A 147 -23.52 13.62 -7.39
N GLN A 148 -24.40 14.22 -6.58
CA GLN A 148 -24.21 15.58 -6.04
C GLN A 148 -23.07 15.64 -5.01
N HIS A 149 -22.75 14.55 -4.33
CA HIS A 149 -21.59 14.50 -3.43
C HIS A 149 -20.31 14.40 -4.26
N THR A 150 -19.42 15.38 -4.12
CA THR A 150 -18.22 15.48 -4.94
C THR A 150 -17.03 14.85 -4.26
N PHE A 151 -16.42 13.88 -4.92
CA PHE A 151 -15.14 13.29 -4.53
C PHE A 151 -14.05 13.74 -5.49
N ARG A 152 -12.83 13.91 -4.99
CA ARG A 152 -11.63 14.16 -5.80
C ARG A 152 -10.77 12.92 -5.98
N MET A 153 -10.78 12.03 -5.01
CA MET A 153 -9.97 10.81 -5.05
C MET A 153 -10.53 9.78 -6.02
N GLY A 154 -9.68 9.27 -6.89
CA GLY A 154 -10.00 8.11 -7.72
C GLY A 154 -10.21 6.84 -6.88
N ASP A 155 -11.08 5.93 -7.33
CA ASP A 155 -11.32 4.66 -6.62
C ASP A 155 -10.07 3.77 -6.59
N VAL A 156 -9.30 3.80 -7.67
CA VAL A 156 -7.99 3.14 -7.75
C VAL A 156 -6.95 4.16 -8.15
N VAL A 157 -5.89 4.24 -7.35
CA VAL A 157 -4.69 5.02 -7.68
C VAL A 157 -3.53 4.05 -7.89
N THR A 158 -2.86 4.18 -9.04
CA THR A 158 -1.66 3.41 -9.37
C THR A 158 -0.49 4.36 -9.47
N SER A 159 0.56 4.10 -8.70
CA SER A 159 1.81 4.86 -8.74
C SER A 159 2.94 3.94 -9.18
N ILE A 160 3.71 4.39 -10.16
CA ILE A 160 4.90 3.71 -10.67
C ILE A 160 6.11 4.52 -10.25
N LEU A 161 7.02 3.90 -9.51
CA LEU A 161 8.27 4.51 -9.07
C LEU A 161 9.43 3.81 -9.78
N GLN A 162 10.45 4.58 -10.12
CA GLN A 162 11.71 4.09 -10.66
C GLN A 162 12.85 4.39 -9.70
N THR A 163 13.76 3.45 -9.49
CA THR A 163 14.94 3.65 -8.66
C THR A 163 16.17 3.94 -9.51
N ASP A 164 17.25 4.41 -8.87
CA ASP A 164 18.53 4.67 -9.54
C ASP A 164 19.17 3.37 -10.06
N SER A 165 19.00 2.25 -9.37
CA SER A 165 19.44 0.93 -9.82
C SER A 165 18.68 0.40 -11.04
N GLY A 166 17.54 1.04 -11.39
CA GLY A 166 16.68 0.67 -12.50
C GLY A 166 15.56 -0.30 -12.13
N ALA A 167 15.35 -0.61 -10.85
CA ALA A 167 14.20 -1.36 -10.40
C ALA A 167 12.92 -0.50 -10.51
N GLN A 168 11.79 -1.16 -10.79
CA GLN A 168 10.47 -0.53 -10.81
C GLN A 168 9.64 -0.99 -9.63
N ILE A 169 8.97 -0.04 -8.99
CA ILE A 169 7.99 -0.32 -7.93
C ILE A 169 6.60 0.11 -8.42
N ASN A 170 5.63 -0.79 -8.34
CA ASN A 170 4.22 -0.48 -8.56
C ASN A 170 3.47 -0.44 -7.23
N LEU A 171 2.79 0.68 -6.95
CA LEU A 171 1.92 0.81 -5.80
C LEU A 171 0.46 0.94 -6.23
N LEU A 172 -0.43 0.25 -5.52
CA LEU A 172 -1.87 0.31 -5.75
C LEU A 172 -2.61 0.70 -4.47
N HIS A 173 -3.40 1.76 -4.56
CA HIS A 173 -4.36 2.14 -3.54
C HIS A 173 -5.79 1.89 -4.07
N ASP A 174 -6.60 1.13 -3.31
CA ASP A 174 -7.96 0.75 -3.68
C ASP A 174 -8.74 0.48 -2.38
N THR A 175 -9.58 1.43 -1.98
CA THR A 175 -10.25 1.39 -0.67
C THR A 175 -11.74 1.66 -0.74
N THR A 176 -12.29 1.82 -1.93
CA THR A 176 -13.70 2.18 -2.15
C THR A 176 -14.47 1.17 -3.02
N LEU A 177 -13.80 0.12 -3.45
CA LEU A 177 -14.39 -0.94 -4.26
C LEU A 177 -14.51 -2.25 -3.46
N PRO A 178 -15.54 -3.08 -3.72
CA PRO A 178 -15.73 -4.35 -3.04
C PRO A 178 -14.57 -5.33 -3.35
N ARG A 179 -13.85 -5.70 -2.30
CA ARG A 179 -12.76 -6.66 -2.41
C ARG A 179 -12.32 -7.21 -1.05
N PRO A 180 -11.72 -8.40 -0.96
CA PRO A 180 -10.93 -8.82 0.18
C PRO A 180 -9.70 -7.93 0.38
N ARG A 181 -9.23 -7.81 1.63
CA ARG A 181 -7.98 -7.09 1.94
C ARG A 181 -6.79 -7.77 1.28
N SER A 182 -5.93 -6.95 0.66
CA SER A 182 -4.67 -7.38 0.06
C SER A 182 -3.63 -6.26 0.17
N LEU A 183 -2.38 -6.62 0.41
CA LEU A 183 -1.24 -5.71 0.28
C LEU A 183 -0.54 -5.89 -1.07
N ASN A 184 -0.96 -6.89 -1.84
CA ASN A 184 -0.58 -7.11 -3.22
C ASN A 184 0.93 -7.22 -3.47
N TYR A 185 1.66 -7.82 -2.50
CA TYR A 185 3.11 -7.92 -2.63
C TYR A 185 3.52 -8.91 -3.70
N GLU A 186 4.45 -8.46 -4.52
CA GLU A 186 5.21 -9.26 -5.46
C GLU A 186 6.64 -8.73 -5.52
N VAL A 187 7.60 -9.64 -5.56
CA VAL A 187 9.02 -9.32 -5.71
C VAL A 187 9.59 -10.20 -6.79
N GLN A 188 10.11 -9.61 -7.86
CA GLN A 188 10.75 -10.33 -8.95
C GLN A 188 12.17 -9.87 -9.15
N GLY A 189 13.09 -10.81 -9.11
CA GLY A 189 14.49 -10.64 -9.44
C GLY A 189 14.88 -11.44 -10.69
N THR A 190 16.18 -11.47 -10.99
CA THR A 190 16.70 -12.20 -12.14
C THR A 190 16.69 -13.73 -11.98
N ASN A 191 16.57 -14.22 -10.74
CA ASN A 191 16.63 -15.66 -10.43
C ASN A 191 15.34 -16.18 -9.81
N GLY A 192 14.32 -15.37 -9.59
CA GLY A 192 13.08 -15.85 -9.00
C GLY A 192 12.04 -14.78 -8.75
N ILE A 193 10.89 -15.24 -8.29
CA ILE A 193 9.73 -14.40 -7.97
C ILE A 193 9.03 -14.92 -6.71
N TRP A 194 8.58 -13.98 -5.87
CA TRP A 194 7.64 -14.23 -4.80
C TRP A 194 6.34 -13.47 -5.06
N ASN A 195 5.22 -14.13 -4.81
CA ASN A 195 3.90 -13.50 -4.91
C ASN A 195 3.06 -13.85 -3.68
N ALA A 196 2.81 -12.87 -2.83
CA ALA A 196 2.11 -13.04 -1.56
C ALA A 196 0.63 -13.41 -1.74
N GLU A 197 -0.03 -12.98 -2.81
CA GLU A 197 -1.44 -13.34 -3.06
C GLU A 197 -1.60 -14.82 -3.43
N LYS A 198 -0.54 -15.42 -3.97
CA LYS A 198 -0.49 -16.86 -4.29
C LYS A 198 0.05 -17.68 -3.12
N ASN A 199 0.64 -17.06 -2.10
CA ASN A 199 1.46 -17.68 -1.07
C ASN A 199 2.54 -18.59 -1.70
N ALA A 200 3.23 -18.07 -2.72
CA ALA A 200 4.06 -18.90 -3.59
C ALA A 200 5.35 -18.20 -4.03
N ILE A 201 6.37 -19.04 -4.27
CA ILE A 201 7.69 -18.65 -4.73
C ILE A 201 8.05 -19.53 -5.94
N TYR A 202 8.82 -18.97 -6.85
CA TYR A 202 9.55 -19.70 -7.88
C TYR A 202 11.00 -19.23 -7.89
N ILE A 203 11.94 -20.18 -7.82
CA ILE A 203 13.38 -19.89 -7.89
C ILE A 203 13.97 -20.73 -9.02
N ASP A 204 14.59 -20.06 -9.98
CA ASP A 204 15.23 -20.71 -11.11
C ASP A 204 16.32 -21.68 -10.66
N GLY A 205 16.31 -22.88 -11.22
CA GLY A 205 17.23 -23.97 -10.85
C GLY A 205 16.94 -24.67 -9.51
N LEU A 206 15.95 -24.21 -8.71
CA LEU A 206 15.52 -24.86 -7.47
C LEU A 206 14.08 -25.36 -7.54
N SER A 207 13.18 -24.56 -8.07
CA SER A 207 11.77 -24.92 -8.28
C SER A 207 11.61 -25.79 -9.54
N PRO A 208 10.60 -26.65 -9.61
CA PRO A 208 10.25 -27.33 -10.86
C PRO A 208 9.99 -26.32 -11.97
N PHE A 209 10.35 -26.64 -13.20
CA PHE A 209 10.24 -25.73 -14.34
C PHE A 209 8.80 -25.24 -14.54
N GLU A 210 8.62 -23.91 -14.55
CA GLU A 210 7.32 -23.22 -14.70
C GLU A 210 6.27 -23.55 -13.62
N GLU A 211 6.69 -24.06 -12.44
CA GLU A 211 5.76 -24.40 -11.35
C GLU A 211 6.02 -23.55 -10.10
N TRP A 212 4.93 -23.02 -9.54
CA TRP A 212 4.97 -22.33 -8.26
C TRP A 212 5.15 -23.33 -7.11
N GLU A 213 5.98 -22.98 -6.15
CA GLU A 213 6.10 -23.72 -4.88
C GLU A 213 5.45 -22.92 -3.74
N PRO A 214 4.86 -23.63 -2.73
CA PRO A 214 4.36 -22.96 -1.54
C PRO A 214 5.47 -22.18 -0.82
N GLU A 215 5.20 -20.93 -0.45
CA GLU A 215 6.17 -20.07 0.23
C GLU A 215 6.61 -20.63 1.59
N ASP A 216 5.75 -21.36 2.30
CA ASP A 216 6.04 -22.02 3.58
C ASP A 216 7.31 -22.89 3.57
N LYS A 217 7.66 -23.44 2.40
CA LYS A 217 8.89 -24.22 2.22
C LYS A 217 10.14 -23.37 2.50
N TYR A 218 10.06 -22.09 2.16
CA TYR A 218 11.16 -21.14 2.25
C TYR A 218 11.09 -20.31 3.53
N ILE A 219 9.92 -19.78 3.88
CA ILE A 219 9.72 -18.93 5.04
C ILE A 219 10.17 -19.57 6.36
N LYS A 220 10.02 -20.89 6.49
CA LYS A 220 10.47 -21.63 7.68
C LYS A 220 11.99 -21.80 7.76
N GLN A 221 12.68 -21.59 6.67
CA GLN A 221 14.13 -21.77 6.55
C GLN A 221 14.88 -20.45 6.73
N TYR A 222 14.29 -19.35 6.38
CA TYR A 222 14.86 -18.00 6.40
C TYR A 222 14.14 -17.10 7.41
#